data_f494d131be7f5bca6b36d0716ebc9898
#
_entry.id   f494d131be7f5bca6b36d0716ebc9898
#
_cell.length_a   1.000
_cell.length_b   1.000
_cell.length_c   1.000
_cell.angle_alpha   90.00
_cell.angle_beta   90.00
_cell.angle_gamma   90.00
#
_symmetry.space_group_name_H-M   'P 1'
#
loop_
_entity.id
_entity.type
_entity.pdbx_description
1 polymer ?
#
loop_
_entity_poly.entity_id
_entity_poly.type
_entity_poly.pdbx_seq_one_letter_code
_entity_poly.pdbx_strand_id
1 'polypeptide(L)'
;MKMKCEILDVVFESERLKFGFTTRFGGVSDGAYEGLNLAGHVGDLPANVAKNREILAAALGIMPCNLKFMNQIHSNRVEILRDLEDELPPCDGVITALRGVMLCVLVADCSPVLIADERRGVVAAVHAGRAGVTGKICTNAVRLMKSEFGCEASDLRVFVGANIKARNYEVGELDLAEFNRYKKEGKFDMEAALRDEFAQLGIGRTEFDPRCTFETRELFSYRRDGVTGRFCGFIMNKPIPMKRKN
;
A
#
# COMPACT_ATOMS: atom_id res chain seq x y z
N MET A 1 -20.71 -4.11 21.78
CA MET A 1 -19.37 -3.55 21.90
C MET A 1 -18.51 -4.21 20.84
N LYS A 2 -18.30 -3.57 19.65
CA LYS A 2 -17.42 -4.12 18.60
C LYS A 2 -16.00 -4.00 19.16
N MET A 3 -15.34 -5.14 19.41
CA MET A 3 -13.89 -5.17 19.62
C MET A 3 -13.27 -4.57 18.34
N LYS A 4 -12.72 -3.36 18.42
CA LYS A 4 -11.83 -2.84 17.39
C LYS A 4 -10.68 -3.83 17.33
N CYS A 5 -10.53 -4.54 16.21
CA CYS A 5 -9.34 -5.33 16.00
C CYS A 5 -8.19 -4.32 15.85
N GLU A 6 -7.34 -4.22 16.87
CA GLU A 6 -6.27 -3.21 16.93
C GLU A 6 -5.30 -3.33 15.75
N ILE A 7 -5.19 -4.52 15.17
CA ILE A 7 -4.30 -4.84 14.04
C ILE A 7 -4.76 -4.17 12.74
N LEU A 8 -6.06 -4.23 12.45
CA LEU A 8 -6.64 -3.75 11.21
C LEU A 8 -7.31 -2.42 11.42
N ASP A 9 -6.91 -1.46 10.59
CA ASP A 9 -7.53 -0.16 10.47
C ASP A 9 -8.16 -0.07 9.08
N VAL A 10 -9.28 0.59 8.93
CA VAL A 10 -10.03 0.70 7.68
C VAL A 10 -10.00 -0.59 6.85
N VAL A 11 -11.03 -1.38 6.94
CA VAL A 11 -11.20 -2.57 6.10
C VAL A 11 -12.46 -2.39 5.28
N PHE A 12 -12.29 -2.47 3.97
CA PHE A 12 -13.41 -2.59 3.04
C PHE A 12 -13.50 -4.02 2.55
N GLU A 13 -14.71 -4.54 2.50
CA GLU A 13 -14.97 -5.87 1.98
C GLU A 13 -16.29 -5.90 1.20
N SER A 14 -16.20 -6.34 -0.06
CA SER A 14 -17.33 -6.67 -0.92
C SER A 14 -17.35 -8.18 -1.22
N GLU A 15 -18.25 -8.63 -2.09
CA GLU A 15 -18.24 -10.01 -2.57
C GLU A 15 -16.96 -10.36 -3.33
N ARG A 16 -16.33 -9.40 -3.99
CA ARG A 16 -15.20 -9.62 -4.90
C ARG A 16 -13.88 -9.06 -4.40
N LEU A 17 -13.90 -8.07 -3.53
CA LEU A 17 -12.73 -7.32 -3.12
C LEU A 17 -12.61 -7.26 -1.61
N LYS A 18 -11.39 -7.38 -1.11
CA LYS A 18 -11.01 -7.05 0.27
C LYS A 18 -9.76 -6.18 0.23
N PHE A 19 -9.79 -5.03 0.91
CA PHE A 19 -8.61 -4.18 1.07
C PHE A 19 -8.67 -3.43 2.38
N GLY A 20 -7.53 -2.89 2.80
CA GLY A 20 -7.43 -2.09 4.00
C GLY A 20 -6.00 -1.75 4.36
N PHE A 21 -5.85 -1.26 5.57
CA PHE A 21 -4.56 -0.89 6.14
C PHE A 21 -4.41 -1.50 7.52
N THR A 22 -3.16 -1.73 7.95
CA THR A 22 -2.89 -2.15 9.33
C THR A 22 -2.52 -0.95 10.19
N THR A 23 -2.59 -1.12 11.51
CA THR A 23 -1.93 -0.27 12.48
C THR A 23 -0.55 -0.85 12.83
N ARG A 24 0.14 -0.24 13.80
CA ARG A 24 1.32 -0.81 14.43
C ARG A 24 1.01 -1.77 15.59
N PHE A 25 -0.24 -1.86 16.03
CA PHE A 25 -0.62 -2.64 17.21
C PHE A 25 -0.76 -4.13 16.94
N GLY A 26 -0.77 -4.94 18.01
CA GLY A 26 -1.11 -6.35 17.98
C GLY A 26 -0.03 -7.31 17.49
N GLY A 27 1.21 -6.83 17.31
CA GLY A 27 2.36 -7.66 16.94
C GLY A 27 3.23 -8.05 18.11
N VAL A 28 4.37 -8.70 17.83
CA VAL A 28 5.33 -9.24 18.79
C VAL A 28 6.70 -8.57 18.78
N SER A 29 6.93 -7.60 17.87
CA SER A 29 8.17 -6.83 17.84
C SER A 29 8.23 -5.87 19.01
N ASP A 30 9.45 -5.51 19.44
CA ASP A 30 9.73 -4.63 20.55
C ASP A 30 10.67 -3.47 20.17
N GLY A 31 11.01 -2.61 21.15
CA GLY A 31 11.90 -1.48 20.98
C GLY A 31 11.45 -0.52 19.87
N ALA A 32 12.35 -0.17 18.93
CA ALA A 32 12.05 0.72 17.82
C ALA A 32 10.97 0.18 16.87
N TYR A 33 10.74 -1.13 16.89
CA TYR A 33 9.79 -1.84 16.03
C TYR A 33 8.50 -2.24 16.77
N GLU A 34 8.32 -1.80 18.02
CA GLU A 34 7.24 -2.23 18.92
C GLU A 34 5.90 -2.36 18.21
N GLY A 35 5.36 -3.57 18.24
CA GLY A 35 4.08 -3.96 17.67
C GLY A 35 4.18 -4.74 16.35
N LEU A 36 3.30 -4.46 15.42
CA LEU A 36 3.09 -5.22 14.17
C LEU A 36 4.04 -4.71 13.05
N ASN A 37 5.36 -4.81 13.26
CA ASN A 37 6.29 -4.57 12.17
C ASN A 37 6.25 -5.72 11.16
N LEU A 38 6.01 -5.41 9.88
CA LEU A 38 5.89 -6.39 8.80
C LEU A 38 7.10 -6.39 7.86
N ALA A 39 8.08 -5.50 8.09
CA ALA A 39 9.26 -5.32 7.24
C ALA A 39 10.49 -6.07 7.76
N GLY A 40 11.05 -6.96 6.94
CA GLY A 40 12.25 -7.71 7.27
C GLY A 40 13.58 -6.98 6.99
N HIS A 41 13.54 -5.81 6.32
CA HIS A 41 14.72 -5.06 5.88
C HIS A 41 15.06 -3.85 6.76
N VAL A 42 14.39 -3.68 7.90
CA VAL A 42 14.56 -2.51 8.77
C VAL A 42 15.44 -2.76 10.00
N GLY A 43 15.88 -4.00 10.20
CA GLY A 43 16.77 -4.39 11.31
C GLY A 43 16.06 -5.02 12.51
N ASP A 44 14.78 -5.34 12.39
CA ASP A 44 14.04 -6.15 13.38
C ASP A 44 14.45 -7.62 13.32
N LEU A 45 14.16 -8.39 14.38
CA LEU A 45 14.40 -9.82 14.43
C LEU A 45 13.55 -10.55 13.37
N PRO A 46 14.16 -11.37 12.48
CA PRO A 46 13.41 -12.09 11.45
C PRO A 46 12.27 -12.95 11.98
N ALA A 47 12.44 -13.54 13.17
CA ALA A 47 11.42 -14.35 13.84
C ALA A 47 10.18 -13.51 14.23
N ASN A 48 10.38 -12.28 14.71
CA ASN A 48 9.29 -11.36 15.05
C ASN A 48 8.52 -10.96 13.79
N VAL A 49 9.23 -10.61 12.71
CA VAL A 49 8.59 -10.25 11.43
C VAL A 49 7.79 -11.42 10.86
N ALA A 50 8.35 -12.64 10.90
CA ALA A 50 7.63 -13.84 10.47
C ALA A 50 6.34 -14.03 11.29
N LYS A 51 6.45 -13.91 12.63
CA LYS A 51 5.29 -14.02 13.52
C LYS A 51 4.24 -12.93 13.27
N ASN A 52 4.66 -11.70 13.05
CA ASN A 52 3.76 -10.60 12.73
C ASN A 52 3.00 -10.84 11.40
N ARG A 53 3.66 -11.42 10.41
CA ARG A 53 3.01 -11.81 9.14
C ARG A 53 2.00 -12.94 9.33
N GLU A 54 2.28 -13.91 10.20
CA GLU A 54 1.30 -14.94 10.59
C GLU A 54 0.08 -14.32 11.29
N ILE A 55 0.31 -13.38 12.22
CA ILE A 55 -0.74 -12.65 12.93
C ILE A 55 -1.62 -11.87 11.94
N LEU A 56 -0.99 -11.16 10.98
CA LEU A 56 -1.74 -10.47 9.92
C LEU A 56 -2.56 -11.43 9.08
N ALA A 57 -1.98 -12.54 8.63
CA ALA A 57 -2.68 -13.55 7.84
C ALA A 57 -3.90 -14.10 8.58
N ALA A 58 -3.75 -14.44 9.86
CA ALA A 58 -4.84 -14.89 10.72
C ALA A 58 -5.94 -13.84 10.87
N ALA A 59 -5.58 -12.57 11.10
CA ALA A 59 -6.54 -11.47 11.19
C ALA A 59 -7.32 -11.23 9.89
N LEU A 60 -6.70 -11.52 8.73
CA LEU A 60 -7.32 -11.42 7.41
C LEU A 60 -8.09 -12.68 6.99
N GLY A 61 -7.92 -13.80 7.72
CA GLY A 61 -8.55 -15.08 7.41
C GLY A 61 -7.95 -15.77 6.18
N ILE A 62 -6.64 -15.62 5.95
CA ILE A 62 -5.93 -16.22 4.82
C ILE A 62 -4.71 -17.01 5.29
N MET A 63 -4.14 -17.81 4.40
CA MET A 63 -2.87 -18.50 4.66
C MET A 63 -1.70 -17.52 4.55
N PRO A 64 -0.66 -17.63 5.40
CA PRO A 64 0.52 -16.76 5.32
C PRO A 64 1.22 -16.76 3.93
N CYS A 65 1.22 -17.90 3.23
CA CYS A 65 1.79 -18.00 1.87
C CYS A 65 1.04 -17.17 0.82
N ASN A 66 -0.20 -16.79 1.11
CA ASN A 66 -1.00 -15.94 0.22
C ASN A 66 -0.73 -14.43 0.43
N LEU A 67 0.07 -14.05 1.42
CA LEU A 67 0.58 -12.67 1.57
C LEU A 67 1.76 -12.48 0.63
N LYS A 68 1.64 -11.58 -0.34
CA LYS A 68 2.69 -11.25 -1.30
C LYS A 68 3.26 -9.87 -1.00
N PHE A 69 4.50 -9.82 -0.55
CA PHE A 69 5.25 -8.60 -0.26
C PHE A 69 6.22 -8.30 -1.40
N MET A 70 6.44 -7.01 -1.69
CA MET A 70 7.45 -6.55 -2.66
C MET A 70 8.81 -6.34 -1.97
N ASN A 71 9.90 -6.49 -2.73
CA ASN A 71 11.19 -5.92 -2.38
C ASN A 71 11.22 -4.46 -2.86
N GLN A 72 10.74 -3.52 -2.02
CA GLN A 72 10.59 -2.11 -2.33
C GLN A 72 11.93 -1.37 -2.32
N ILE A 73 12.23 -0.66 -3.40
CA ILE A 73 13.51 0.04 -3.63
C ILE A 73 13.35 1.54 -3.90
N HIS A 74 12.17 2.11 -3.64
CA HIS A 74 11.80 3.50 -3.90
C HIS A 74 11.96 3.90 -5.38
N SER A 75 11.55 3.02 -6.28
CA SER A 75 11.52 3.21 -7.74
C SER A 75 10.13 3.60 -8.25
N ASN A 76 9.98 3.67 -9.57
CA ASN A 76 8.68 3.73 -10.25
C ASN A 76 8.36 2.43 -10.99
N ARG A 77 9.03 1.34 -10.63
CA ARG A 77 8.88 0.02 -11.25
C ARG A 77 7.64 -0.69 -10.74
N VAL A 78 6.86 -1.22 -11.67
CA VAL A 78 5.64 -1.98 -11.41
C VAL A 78 5.71 -3.31 -12.13
N GLU A 79 5.41 -4.40 -11.42
CA GLU A 79 5.48 -5.76 -11.93
C GLU A 79 4.10 -6.43 -11.90
N ILE A 80 3.94 -7.50 -12.68
CA ILE A 80 2.71 -8.28 -12.72
C ILE A 80 2.97 -9.64 -12.10
N LEU A 81 2.19 -9.98 -11.09
CA LEU A 81 2.17 -11.31 -10.49
C LEU A 81 1.17 -12.19 -11.26
N ARG A 82 1.66 -13.17 -12.02
CA ARG A 82 0.84 -14.08 -12.83
C ARG A 82 0.62 -15.43 -12.17
N ASP A 83 1.56 -15.86 -11.31
CA ASP A 83 1.47 -17.05 -10.48
C ASP A 83 1.86 -16.71 -9.03
N LEU A 84 1.30 -17.44 -8.04
CA LEU A 84 1.65 -17.25 -6.64
C LEU A 84 3.12 -17.57 -6.36
N GLU A 85 3.69 -18.52 -7.10
CA GLU A 85 5.09 -18.94 -6.96
C GLU A 85 6.09 -18.02 -7.68
N ASP A 86 5.61 -17.02 -8.45
CA ASP A 86 6.48 -16.08 -9.14
C ASP A 86 7.37 -15.31 -8.14
N GLU A 87 8.68 -15.31 -8.44
CA GLU A 87 9.63 -14.40 -7.79
C GLU A 87 9.63 -13.06 -8.51
N LEU A 88 9.14 -12.03 -7.82
CA LEU A 88 9.12 -10.68 -8.37
C LEU A 88 10.51 -10.04 -8.27
N PRO A 89 11.02 -9.39 -9.34
CA PRO A 89 12.18 -8.54 -9.22
C PRO A 89 11.90 -7.36 -8.28
N PRO A 90 12.96 -6.68 -7.77
CA PRO A 90 12.77 -5.49 -6.95
C PRO A 90 11.88 -4.46 -7.64
N CYS A 91 10.79 -4.07 -6.98
CA CYS A 91 9.76 -3.17 -7.52
C CYS A 91 9.03 -2.44 -6.39
N ASP A 92 8.28 -1.42 -6.76
CA ASP A 92 7.47 -0.62 -5.84
C ASP A 92 5.97 -0.65 -6.18
N GLY A 93 5.57 -1.47 -7.14
CA GLY A 93 4.18 -1.75 -7.45
C GLY A 93 4.00 -3.18 -7.95
N VAL A 94 2.91 -3.82 -7.56
CA VAL A 94 2.51 -5.15 -8.06
C VAL A 94 1.05 -5.15 -8.44
N ILE A 95 0.76 -5.73 -9.60
CA ILE A 95 -0.58 -5.91 -10.15
C ILE A 95 -0.86 -7.41 -10.25
N THR A 96 -2.11 -7.81 -9.99
CA THR A 96 -2.53 -9.21 -10.22
C THR A 96 -4.02 -9.32 -10.54
N ALA A 97 -4.37 -10.33 -11.32
CA ALA A 97 -5.74 -10.83 -11.49
C ALA A 97 -5.98 -12.13 -10.69
N LEU A 98 -4.97 -12.64 -9.99
CA LEU A 98 -5.09 -13.84 -9.16
C LEU A 98 -6.10 -13.62 -8.04
N ARG A 99 -6.85 -14.67 -7.71
CA ARG A 99 -7.79 -14.67 -6.61
C ARG A 99 -7.18 -15.33 -5.38
N GLY A 100 -7.53 -14.81 -4.19
CA GLY A 100 -7.03 -15.35 -2.93
C GLY A 100 -5.60 -14.95 -2.61
N VAL A 101 -4.95 -14.14 -3.44
CA VAL A 101 -3.63 -13.57 -3.21
C VAL A 101 -3.78 -12.15 -2.68
N MET A 102 -3.19 -11.88 -1.52
CA MET A 102 -3.18 -10.58 -0.87
C MET A 102 -1.90 -9.84 -1.22
N LEU A 103 -1.99 -8.81 -2.06
CA LEU A 103 -0.87 -7.91 -2.30
C LEU A 103 -0.66 -6.99 -1.11
N CYS A 104 0.57 -6.84 -0.67
CA CYS A 104 0.97 -6.07 0.51
C CYS A 104 2.00 -5.01 0.16
N VAL A 105 1.73 -3.75 0.52
CA VAL A 105 2.67 -2.62 0.40
C VAL A 105 3.03 -2.10 1.79
N LEU A 106 4.33 -2.01 2.06
CA LEU A 106 4.89 -1.62 3.36
C LEU A 106 5.27 -0.15 3.37
N VAL A 107 4.84 0.59 4.39
CA VAL A 107 5.10 2.03 4.50
C VAL A 107 5.38 2.48 5.93
N ALA A 108 6.10 3.59 6.04
CA ALA A 108 6.20 4.48 7.19
C ALA A 108 6.50 5.86 6.61
N ASP A 109 5.46 6.63 6.32
CA ASP A 109 5.39 7.96 5.70
C ASP A 109 5.08 7.99 4.20
N CYS A 110 5.61 7.06 3.37
CA CYS A 110 5.22 6.96 1.97
C CYS A 110 3.73 6.64 1.82
N SER A 111 3.15 6.95 0.67
CA SER A 111 1.73 6.69 0.39
C SER A 111 1.52 5.24 -0.05
N PRO A 112 0.78 4.41 0.72
CA PRO A 112 0.33 3.12 0.23
C PRO A 112 -0.88 3.36 -0.67
N VAL A 113 -0.76 3.02 -1.96
CA VAL A 113 -1.83 3.20 -2.94
C VAL A 113 -2.37 1.83 -3.35
N LEU A 114 -3.67 1.65 -3.22
CA LEU A 114 -4.39 0.44 -3.59
C LEU A 114 -5.33 0.78 -4.75
N ILE A 115 -5.23 0.03 -5.85
CA ILE A 115 -6.03 0.25 -7.06
C ILE A 115 -6.81 -1.01 -7.38
N ALA A 116 -8.10 -0.87 -7.70
CA ALA A 116 -8.96 -1.99 -8.03
C ALA A 116 -9.81 -1.71 -9.28
N ASP A 117 -9.89 -2.69 -10.17
CA ASP A 117 -10.96 -2.87 -11.15
C ASP A 117 -11.80 -4.09 -10.73
N GLU A 118 -12.90 -3.84 -10.01
CA GLU A 118 -13.79 -4.93 -9.54
C GLU A 118 -14.48 -5.67 -10.68
N ARG A 119 -14.71 -5.01 -11.81
CA ARG A 119 -15.37 -5.61 -12.97
C ARG A 119 -14.48 -6.65 -13.64
N ARG A 120 -13.20 -6.31 -13.80
CA ARG A 120 -12.19 -7.21 -14.39
C ARG A 120 -11.52 -8.12 -13.39
N GLY A 121 -11.67 -7.83 -12.10
CA GLY A 121 -11.00 -8.57 -11.03
C GLY A 121 -9.49 -8.37 -11.08
N VAL A 122 -9.03 -7.14 -11.24
CA VAL A 122 -7.61 -6.77 -11.24
C VAL A 122 -7.36 -5.82 -10.09
N VAL A 123 -6.31 -6.09 -9.32
CA VAL A 123 -5.91 -5.27 -8.20
C VAL A 123 -4.43 -4.93 -8.26
N ALA A 124 -4.05 -3.79 -7.68
CA ALA A 124 -2.67 -3.37 -7.54
C ALA A 124 -2.40 -2.80 -6.14
N ALA A 125 -1.21 -3.06 -5.62
CA ALA A 125 -0.64 -2.41 -4.46
C ALA A 125 0.62 -1.66 -4.87
N VAL A 126 0.70 -0.36 -4.55
CA VAL A 126 1.76 0.54 -5.04
C VAL A 126 2.35 1.33 -3.88
N HIS A 127 3.67 1.32 -3.77
CA HIS A 127 4.46 2.12 -2.84
C HIS A 127 4.80 3.47 -3.49
N ALA A 128 4.02 4.48 -3.22
CA ALA A 128 4.23 5.82 -3.74
C ALA A 128 5.00 6.69 -2.71
N GLY A 129 6.29 6.46 -2.60
CA GLY A 129 7.22 7.38 -1.93
C GLY A 129 7.55 8.57 -2.84
N ARG A 130 8.34 9.54 -2.35
CA ARG A 130 8.69 10.74 -3.12
C ARG A 130 9.24 10.40 -4.52
N ALA A 131 10.21 9.50 -4.62
CA ALA A 131 10.80 9.10 -5.91
C ALA A 131 9.76 8.39 -6.80
N GLY A 132 8.89 7.55 -6.23
CA GLY A 132 7.79 6.92 -6.95
C GLY A 132 6.79 7.94 -7.50
N VAL A 133 6.39 8.93 -6.68
CA VAL A 133 5.48 10.01 -7.09
C VAL A 133 6.10 10.84 -8.23
N THR A 134 7.34 11.31 -8.06
CA THR A 134 8.01 12.09 -9.11
C THR A 134 8.33 11.24 -10.35
N GLY A 135 8.49 9.92 -10.20
CA GLY A 135 8.62 8.96 -11.29
C GLY A 135 7.28 8.48 -11.89
N LYS A 136 6.14 9.02 -11.41
CA LYS A 136 4.78 8.68 -11.90
C LYS A 136 4.45 7.19 -11.80
N ILE A 137 4.74 6.59 -10.65
CA ILE A 137 4.53 5.14 -10.44
C ILE A 137 3.07 4.73 -10.60
N CYS A 138 2.12 5.56 -10.18
CA CYS A 138 0.69 5.26 -10.33
C CYS A 138 0.28 5.28 -11.81
N THR A 139 0.83 6.20 -12.62
CA THR A 139 0.65 6.19 -14.07
C THR A 139 1.17 4.89 -14.69
N ASN A 140 2.34 4.41 -14.25
CA ASN A 140 2.90 3.15 -14.74
C ASN A 140 2.00 1.96 -14.37
N ALA A 141 1.48 1.93 -13.13
CA ALA A 141 0.55 0.88 -12.71
C ALA A 141 -0.74 0.89 -13.55
N VAL A 142 -1.36 2.06 -13.72
CA VAL A 142 -2.60 2.19 -14.51
C VAL A 142 -2.39 1.82 -15.98
N ARG A 143 -1.25 2.22 -16.57
CA ARG A 143 -0.90 1.83 -17.95
C ARG A 143 -0.78 0.32 -18.11
N LEU A 144 -0.09 -0.36 -17.17
CA LEU A 144 0.01 -1.82 -17.17
C LEU A 144 -1.36 -2.49 -16.93
N MET A 145 -2.18 -1.98 -16.03
CA MET A 145 -3.55 -2.48 -15.84
C MET A 145 -4.36 -2.36 -17.13
N LYS A 146 -4.19 -1.26 -17.87
CA LYS A 146 -4.86 -1.06 -19.17
C LYS A 146 -4.32 -1.99 -20.25
N SER A 147 -3.00 -2.03 -20.47
CA SER A 147 -2.39 -2.80 -21.56
C SER A 147 -2.51 -4.31 -21.38
N GLU A 148 -2.34 -4.81 -20.15
CA GLU A 148 -2.26 -6.25 -19.86
C GLU A 148 -3.62 -6.87 -19.50
N PHE A 149 -4.53 -6.07 -18.93
CA PHE A 149 -5.82 -6.57 -18.43
C PHE A 149 -7.02 -5.85 -19.04
N GLY A 150 -6.79 -4.84 -19.88
CA GLY A 150 -7.84 -4.05 -20.52
C GLY A 150 -8.68 -3.23 -19.54
N CYS A 151 -8.11 -2.85 -18.38
CA CYS A 151 -8.79 -1.97 -17.44
C CYS A 151 -8.99 -0.57 -18.05
N GLU A 152 -10.11 0.08 -17.73
CA GLU A 152 -10.35 1.46 -18.11
C GLU A 152 -10.29 2.37 -16.89
N ALA A 153 -9.67 3.55 -17.02
CA ALA A 153 -9.46 4.47 -15.91
C ALA A 153 -10.76 4.84 -15.18
N SER A 154 -11.86 4.97 -15.91
CA SER A 154 -13.19 5.27 -15.36
C SER A 154 -13.75 4.15 -14.46
N ASP A 155 -13.30 2.91 -14.64
CA ASP A 155 -13.72 1.76 -13.83
C ASP A 155 -12.86 1.59 -12.56
N LEU A 156 -11.68 2.24 -12.52
CA LEU A 156 -10.76 2.11 -11.40
C LEU A 156 -11.27 2.83 -10.15
N ARG A 157 -11.03 2.19 -9.01
CA ARG A 157 -11.10 2.81 -7.69
C ARG A 157 -9.71 2.84 -7.07
N VAL A 158 -9.35 3.98 -6.48
CA VAL A 158 -8.05 4.19 -5.85
C VAL A 158 -8.25 4.55 -4.39
N PHE A 159 -7.49 3.90 -3.52
CA PHE A 159 -7.46 4.18 -2.09
C PHE A 159 -6.02 4.49 -1.69
N VAL A 160 -5.82 5.68 -1.18
CA VAL A 160 -4.51 6.13 -0.66
C VAL A 160 -4.59 6.14 0.86
N GLY A 161 -3.81 5.28 1.50
CA GLY A 161 -3.76 5.21 2.96
C GLY A 161 -3.01 6.37 3.59
N ALA A 162 -2.99 6.37 4.92
CA ALA A 162 -2.27 7.38 5.70
C ALA A 162 -0.81 7.49 5.24
N ASN A 163 -0.35 8.72 5.10
CA ASN A 163 1.00 9.08 4.69
C ASN A 163 1.46 10.34 5.41
N ILE A 164 2.72 10.71 5.25
CA ILE A 164 3.19 11.99 5.79
C ILE A 164 2.58 13.14 4.98
N LYS A 165 1.90 14.06 5.65
CA LYS A 165 1.30 15.23 5.00
C LYS A 165 2.31 16.36 4.81
N ALA A 166 2.06 17.23 3.84
CA ALA A 166 2.94 18.34 3.45
C ALA A 166 3.48 19.13 4.65
N ARG A 167 2.64 19.42 5.65
CA ARG A 167 3.02 20.18 6.85
C ARG A 167 4.17 19.58 7.66
N ASN A 168 4.42 18.26 7.51
CA ASN A 168 5.47 17.50 8.20
C ASN A 168 6.51 16.92 7.24
N TYR A 169 6.34 17.09 5.92
CA TYR A 169 7.23 16.48 4.94
C TYR A 169 8.21 17.51 4.35
N GLU A 170 9.22 17.82 5.13
CA GLU A 170 10.29 18.70 4.71
C GLU A 170 11.24 17.99 3.72
N VAL A 171 11.54 18.65 2.62
CA VAL A 171 12.49 18.22 1.58
C VAL A 171 13.54 19.32 1.28
N GLY A 172 13.42 20.46 1.94
CA GLY A 172 14.35 21.58 1.80
C GLY A 172 14.46 22.09 0.36
N GLU A 173 15.69 22.36 -0.07
CA GLU A 173 15.99 22.90 -1.40
C GLU A 173 16.08 21.81 -2.50
N LEU A 174 15.66 20.58 -2.21
CA LEU A 174 15.68 19.50 -3.21
C LEU A 174 14.89 19.91 -4.45
N ASP A 175 15.53 19.85 -5.61
CA ASP A 175 14.87 20.06 -6.89
C ASP A 175 14.06 18.82 -7.28
N LEU A 176 12.76 18.99 -7.48
CA LEU A 176 11.81 17.96 -7.87
C LEU A 176 11.31 18.17 -9.31
N ALA A 177 12.02 18.95 -10.12
CA ALA A 177 11.68 19.27 -11.50
C ALA A 177 10.22 19.81 -11.62
N GLU A 178 9.40 19.24 -12.48
CA GLU A 178 8.01 19.67 -12.66
C GLU A 178 7.14 19.55 -11.40
N PHE A 179 7.56 18.72 -10.41
CA PHE A 179 6.88 18.55 -9.13
C PHE A 179 7.19 19.65 -8.12
N ASN A 180 8.10 20.61 -8.42
CA ASN A 180 8.34 21.78 -7.58
C ASN A 180 7.05 22.61 -7.35
N ARG A 181 6.07 22.53 -8.24
CA ARG A 181 4.74 23.16 -8.08
C ARG A 181 3.96 22.66 -6.86
N TYR A 182 4.28 21.46 -6.33
CA TYR A 182 3.70 20.91 -5.10
C TYR A 182 4.61 21.15 -3.89
N LYS A 183 5.70 21.91 -4.05
CA LYS A 183 6.61 22.29 -2.96
C LYS A 183 6.32 23.71 -2.50
N LYS A 184 6.11 23.87 -1.19
CA LYS A 184 5.92 25.18 -0.57
C LYS A 184 6.76 25.25 0.70
N GLU A 185 7.59 26.30 0.84
CA GLU A 185 8.44 26.52 2.01
C GLU A 185 9.28 25.30 2.39
N GLY A 186 9.91 24.67 1.38
CA GLY A 186 10.75 23.48 1.57
C GLY A 186 9.96 22.20 1.91
N LYS A 187 8.63 22.21 1.89
CA LYS A 187 7.77 21.07 2.16
C LYS A 187 7.09 20.58 0.90
N PHE A 188 7.01 19.26 0.72
CA PHE A 188 6.44 18.63 -0.47
C PHE A 188 5.10 17.99 -0.19
N ASP A 189 4.10 18.33 -1.01
CA ASP A 189 2.75 17.76 -0.94
C ASP A 189 2.61 16.57 -1.91
N MET A 190 2.95 15.37 -1.43
CA MET A 190 2.78 14.13 -2.20
C MET A 190 1.31 13.85 -2.52
N GLU A 191 0.41 14.20 -1.61
CA GLU A 191 -1.02 13.96 -1.81
C GLU A 191 -1.58 14.81 -2.94
N ALA A 192 -1.23 16.10 -2.99
CA ALA A 192 -1.64 16.98 -4.09
C ALA A 192 -1.10 16.47 -5.44
N ALA A 193 0.16 16.02 -5.48
CA ALA A 193 0.75 15.43 -6.68
C ALA A 193 0.01 14.17 -7.14
N LEU A 194 -0.35 13.27 -6.22
CA LEU A 194 -1.13 12.06 -6.53
C LEU A 194 -2.55 12.38 -6.98
N ARG A 195 -3.21 13.37 -6.36
CA ARG A 195 -4.57 13.80 -6.78
C ARG A 195 -4.56 14.30 -8.22
N ASP A 196 -3.60 15.13 -8.57
CA ASP A 196 -3.45 15.63 -9.94
C ASP A 196 -3.09 14.50 -10.92
N GLU A 197 -2.23 13.54 -10.52
CA GLU A 197 -1.90 12.37 -11.34
C GLU A 197 -3.15 11.53 -11.65
N PHE A 198 -3.98 11.24 -10.64
CA PHE A 198 -5.21 10.47 -10.86
C PHE A 198 -6.25 11.24 -11.68
N ALA A 199 -6.36 12.55 -11.50
CA ALA A 199 -7.24 13.38 -12.30
C ALA A 199 -6.81 13.39 -13.78
N GLN A 200 -5.51 13.51 -14.08
CA GLN A 200 -4.96 13.43 -15.44
C GLN A 200 -5.16 12.05 -16.08
N LEU A 201 -5.18 10.99 -15.29
CA LEU A 201 -5.48 9.64 -15.76
C LEU A 201 -6.98 9.39 -16.00
N GLY A 202 -7.86 10.31 -15.59
CA GLY A 202 -9.30 10.17 -15.72
C GLY A 202 -9.93 9.26 -14.66
N ILE A 203 -9.27 9.08 -13.52
CA ILE A 203 -9.78 8.27 -12.41
C ILE A 203 -10.66 9.13 -11.51
N GLY A 204 -11.97 8.91 -11.56
CA GLY A 204 -12.93 9.71 -10.80
C GLY A 204 -13.23 9.19 -9.38
N ARG A 205 -12.81 7.97 -9.03
CA ARG A 205 -13.11 7.33 -7.74
C ARG A 205 -11.83 7.19 -6.92
N THR A 206 -11.47 8.27 -6.22
CA THR A 206 -10.26 8.32 -5.38
C THR A 206 -10.63 8.66 -3.94
N GLU A 207 -10.11 7.90 -2.99
CA GLU A 207 -10.29 8.10 -1.56
C GLU A 207 -8.92 8.26 -0.90
N PHE A 208 -8.76 9.24 -0.03
CA PHE A 208 -7.50 9.53 0.65
C PHE A 208 -7.72 9.55 2.16
N ASP A 209 -6.89 8.81 2.89
CA ASP A 209 -6.88 8.88 4.35
C ASP A 209 -6.36 10.27 4.78
N PRO A 210 -7.12 11.01 5.60
CA PRO A 210 -6.73 12.37 6.01
C PRO A 210 -5.60 12.38 7.04
N ARG A 211 -5.28 11.25 7.68
CA ARG A 211 -4.30 11.18 8.75
C ARG A 211 -2.88 11.38 8.25
N CYS A 212 -2.07 12.04 9.07
CA CYS A 212 -0.63 12.17 8.88
C CYS A 212 0.10 11.11 9.72
N THR A 213 0.93 10.29 9.11
CA THR A 213 1.70 9.25 9.81
C THR A 213 2.59 9.82 10.91
N PHE A 214 3.20 11.00 10.66
CA PHE A 214 4.02 11.69 11.65
C PHE A 214 3.25 12.06 12.94
N GLU A 215 1.97 12.39 12.82
CA GLU A 215 1.12 12.83 13.93
C GLU A 215 0.35 11.67 14.57
N THR A 216 0.11 10.59 13.82
CA THR A 216 -0.71 9.45 14.24
C THR A 216 0.16 8.39 14.91
N ARG A 217 0.05 8.26 16.23
CA ARG A 217 0.88 7.33 17.03
C ARG A 217 0.57 5.85 16.78
N GLU A 218 -0.60 5.56 16.29
CA GLU A 218 -1.07 4.22 15.88
C GLU A 218 -0.39 3.72 14.59
N LEU A 219 0.42 4.57 13.93
CA LEU A 219 1.13 4.24 12.71
C LEU A 219 2.65 4.42 12.90
N PHE A 220 3.42 3.62 12.19
CA PHE A 220 4.86 3.83 12.07
C PHE A 220 5.16 5.06 11.22
N SER A 221 6.15 5.85 11.62
CA SER A 221 6.62 7.00 10.87
C SER A 221 8.15 7.09 10.95
N TYR A 222 8.80 6.98 9.80
CA TYR A 222 10.25 7.11 9.71
C TYR A 222 10.72 8.54 10.00
N ARG A 223 9.97 9.54 9.57
CA ARG A 223 10.28 10.95 9.79
C ARG A 223 10.23 11.31 11.28
N ARG A 224 9.31 10.71 12.02
CA ARG A 224 9.18 10.94 13.46
C ARG A 224 10.22 10.19 14.27
N ASP A 225 10.42 8.91 13.95
CA ASP A 225 11.09 7.96 14.85
C ASP A 225 12.50 7.55 14.37
N GLY A 226 12.86 7.84 13.10
CA GLY A 226 14.11 7.37 12.48
C GLY A 226 14.09 5.86 12.25
N VAL A 227 14.61 5.08 13.20
CA VAL A 227 14.51 3.62 13.17
C VAL A 227 13.12 3.21 13.62
N THR A 228 12.37 2.50 12.75
CA THR A 228 10.97 2.14 13.03
C THR A 228 10.47 1.01 12.12
N GLY A 229 9.37 0.37 12.50
CA GLY A 229 8.70 -0.65 11.71
C GLY A 229 7.99 -0.10 10.47
N ARG A 230 7.26 -1.00 9.79
CA ARG A 230 6.39 -0.64 8.65
C ARG A 230 5.01 -1.23 8.88
N PHE A 231 3.99 -0.41 8.69
CA PHE A 231 2.62 -0.88 8.55
C PHE A 231 2.30 -1.21 7.09
N CYS A 232 1.15 -1.82 6.83
CA CYS A 232 0.81 -2.39 5.53
C CYS A 232 -0.48 -1.82 4.96
N GLY A 233 -0.48 -1.47 3.67
CA GLY A 233 -1.67 -1.47 2.84
C GLY A 233 -1.82 -2.83 2.17
N PHE A 234 -3.03 -3.38 2.13
CA PHE A 234 -3.29 -4.69 1.56
C PHE A 234 -4.54 -4.70 0.67
N ILE A 235 -4.50 -5.49 -0.41
CA ILE A 235 -5.61 -5.62 -1.35
C ILE A 235 -5.64 -7.02 -1.99
N MET A 236 -6.83 -7.59 -2.16
CA MET A 236 -7.04 -8.91 -2.70
C MET A 236 -8.34 -9.02 -3.51
N ASN A 237 -8.28 -9.70 -4.67
CA ASN A 237 -9.45 -10.28 -5.28
C ASN A 237 -9.89 -11.51 -4.48
N LYS A 238 -11.10 -11.49 -3.95
CA LYS A 238 -11.62 -12.62 -3.15
C LYS A 238 -11.82 -13.86 -4.03
N PRO A 239 -11.59 -15.06 -3.47
CA PRO A 239 -11.99 -16.30 -4.10
C PRO A 239 -13.49 -16.27 -4.45
N ILE A 240 -13.86 -16.85 -5.58
CA ILE A 240 -15.29 -17.05 -5.89
C ILE A 240 -15.81 -18.16 -4.98
N PRO A 241 -16.87 -17.92 -4.20
CA PRO A 241 -17.47 -19.00 -3.40
C PRO A 241 -17.86 -20.14 -4.33
N MET A 242 -17.37 -21.36 -4.04
CA MET A 242 -17.89 -22.54 -4.74
C MET A 242 -19.38 -22.62 -4.46
N LYS A 243 -20.22 -22.58 -5.51
CA LYS A 243 -21.64 -22.92 -5.37
C LYS A 243 -21.70 -24.34 -4.82
N ARG A 244 -22.20 -24.50 -3.59
CA ARG A 244 -22.54 -25.86 -3.11
C ARG A 244 -23.53 -26.42 -4.12
N LYS A 245 -23.15 -27.51 -4.78
CA LYS A 245 -24.11 -28.33 -5.54
C LYS A 245 -25.08 -28.90 -4.50
N ASN A 246 -26.31 -28.42 -4.51
CA ASN A 246 -27.42 -29.06 -3.79
C ASN A 246 -27.71 -30.38 -4.44
#